data_b65c0f7a780f60177332451e82ae585b
#
_entry.id   b65c0f7a780f60177332451e82ae585b
#
_cell.length_a   1.000
_cell.length_b   1.000
_cell.length_c   1.000
_cell.angle_alpha   90.00
_cell.angle_beta   90.00
_cell.angle_gamma   90.00
#
_symmetry.space_group_name_H-M   'P 1'
#
loop_
_entity.id
_entity.type
_entity.pdbx_description
1 polymer ?
#
loop_
_entity_poly.entity_id
_entity_poly.type
_entity_poly.pdbx_seq_one_letter_code
_entity_poly.pdbx_strand_id
1 'polypeptide(L)'
;MAPIPSNQSRAKPRALQLNLIHFRRVTSFTLPLTAVQAEKLRELLAEQGFEFISRPYMLFFAQKGKLSVAVYEKGPKVVIQGKETEDFVKYELEPKITGEARLGYEEVLQPAMFEPHFGIDESGKGDFFGPLVIAGVFVDRSIARHLLDLGVMDSKRISSDQRIMQLADSIRSTPGISSNVVAIGPEKYNELYARFANLNDLLGWGHARVIENLLGERPDCPRALSDKFANERVVQRALLSAGSKIIVEQRTKAESDIAVAGASILAREKFVRWLDRKGKELGIALPKGVSAAVKAGAREIIAKQGAEALTRVAKMHFRTAAEVIGGT
;
A
#
# COMPACT_ATOMS: atom_id res chain seq x y z
N MET A 1 30.56 2.42 69.88
CA MET A 1 31.29 1.84 68.74
C MET A 1 30.47 0.66 68.20
N ALA A 2 29.80 0.83 67.10
CA ALA A 2 29.07 -0.23 66.39
C ALA A 2 29.54 -0.22 64.95
N PRO A 3 29.83 -1.36 64.32
CA PRO A 3 30.42 -1.41 62.98
C PRO A 3 29.36 -1.28 61.89
N ILE A 4 29.74 -0.59 60.83
CA ILE A 4 28.98 -0.37 59.55
C ILE A 4 29.03 -1.65 58.72
N PRO A 5 27.93 -2.17 58.16
CA PRO A 5 27.98 -3.23 57.16
C PRO A 5 28.18 -2.66 55.75
N SER A 6 29.28 -3.04 55.16
CA SER A 6 29.54 -2.88 53.73
C SER A 6 28.76 -3.93 52.91
N ASN A 7 27.86 -3.50 52.04
CA ASN A 7 27.30 -4.38 51.01
C ASN A 7 27.21 -3.61 49.69
N GLN A 8 28.29 -3.65 48.89
CA GLN A 8 28.32 -3.22 47.50
C GLN A 8 27.96 -4.41 46.62
N SER A 9 26.70 -4.53 46.27
CA SER A 9 26.21 -5.41 45.22
C SER A 9 26.52 -4.75 43.85
N ARG A 10 27.60 -5.21 43.23
CA ARG A 10 27.92 -4.89 41.84
C ARG A 10 26.89 -5.54 40.93
N ALA A 11 25.94 -4.75 40.39
CA ALA A 11 25.09 -5.15 39.28
C ALA A 11 25.96 -5.32 38.03
N LYS A 12 25.98 -6.53 37.47
CA LYS A 12 26.56 -6.83 36.16
C LYS A 12 25.76 -6.10 35.08
N PRO A 13 26.42 -5.47 34.08
CA PRO A 13 25.70 -4.85 32.97
C PRO A 13 24.97 -5.94 32.17
N ARG A 14 23.68 -5.76 31.99
CA ARG A 14 22.86 -6.54 31.08
C ARG A 14 23.41 -6.35 29.66
N ALA A 15 23.95 -7.41 29.09
CA ALA A 15 24.31 -7.45 27.69
C ALA A 15 23.07 -7.09 26.85
N LEU A 16 23.18 -6.01 26.06
CA LEU A 16 22.23 -5.74 24.99
C LEU A 16 22.27 -6.95 24.04
N GLN A 17 21.20 -7.74 24.08
CA GLN A 17 20.93 -8.67 22.99
C GLN A 17 20.61 -7.82 21.75
N LEU A 18 21.61 -7.66 20.88
CA LEU A 18 21.41 -7.26 19.51
C LEU A 18 20.49 -8.31 18.87
N ASN A 19 19.19 -7.99 18.79
CA ASN A 19 18.28 -8.71 17.93
C ASN A 19 18.85 -8.59 16.51
N LEU A 20 19.44 -9.67 16.02
CA LEU A 20 19.78 -9.86 14.63
C LEU A 20 18.49 -9.66 13.83
N ILE A 21 18.35 -8.48 13.23
CA ILE A 21 17.32 -8.18 12.25
C ILE A 21 17.54 -9.18 11.12
N HIS A 22 16.67 -10.18 11.04
CA HIS A 22 16.62 -11.08 9.93
C HIS A 22 16.18 -10.27 8.70
N PHE A 23 17.13 -9.79 7.92
CA PHE A 23 16.89 -9.26 6.58
C PHE A 23 16.08 -10.30 5.81
N ARG A 24 14.83 -9.98 5.53
CA ARG A 24 13.94 -10.85 4.76
C ARG A 24 14.39 -10.75 3.32
N ARG A 25 15.22 -11.70 2.86
CA ARG A 25 15.69 -11.80 1.48
C ARG A 25 14.51 -11.75 0.52
N VAL A 26 14.67 -11.04 -0.59
CA VAL A 26 13.70 -11.03 -1.68
C VAL A 26 13.61 -12.45 -2.23
N THR A 27 12.48 -13.11 -2.04
CA THR A 27 12.27 -14.50 -2.47
C THR A 27 11.44 -14.61 -3.74
N SER A 28 10.95 -13.48 -4.29
CA SER A 28 10.23 -13.42 -5.56
C SER A 28 10.47 -12.06 -6.22
N PHE A 29 10.85 -12.08 -7.48
CA PHE A 29 11.08 -10.89 -8.30
C PHE A 29 10.41 -11.05 -9.67
N THR A 30 9.82 -9.98 -10.18
CA THR A 30 9.07 -9.99 -11.44
C THR A 30 9.39 -8.76 -12.25
N LEU A 31 9.73 -8.95 -13.53
CA LEU A 31 10.09 -7.88 -14.45
C LEU A 31 9.60 -8.20 -15.87
N PRO A 32 9.07 -7.23 -16.66
CA PRO A 32 8.91 -7.39 -18.08
C PRO A 32 10.28 -7.41 -18.77
N LEU A 33 10.41 -8.23 -19.81
CA LEU A 33 11.59 -8.34 -20.66
C LEU A 33 11.23 -8.02 -22.12
N THR A 34 12.20 -7.62 -22.91
CA THR A 34 12.11 -7.70 -24.37
C THR A 34 12.39 -9.13 -24.84
N ALA A 35 12.00 -9.46 -26.06
CA ALA A 35 12.31 -10.78 -26.65
C ALA A 35 13.82 -11.06 -26.69
N VAL A 36 14.62 -10.04 -26.98
CA VAL A 36 16.09 -10.15 -26.98
C VAL A 36 16.64 -10.42 -25.58
N GLN A 37 16.09 -9.76 -24.58
CA GLN A 37 16.49 -9.99 -23.16
C GLN A 37 16.08 -11.39 -22.69
N ALA A 38 14.92 -11.88 -23.12
CA ALA A 38 14.46 -13.23 -22.78
C ALA A 38 15.40 -14.31 -23.36
N GLU A 39 15.87 -14.15 -24.61
CA GLU A 39 16.81 -15.08 -25.24
C GLU A 39 18.19 -15.03 -24.56
N LYS A 40 18.74 -13.84 -24.31
CA LYS A 40 19.99 -13.69 -23.55
C LYS A 40 19.92 -14.33 -22.16
N LEU A 41 18.76 -14.18 -21.49
CA LEU A 41 18.56 -14.81 -20.19
C LEU A 41 18.56 -16.34 -20.29
N ARG A 42 17.95 -16.89 -21.35
CA ARG A 42 17.95 -18.32 -21.61
C ARG A 42 19.36 -18.87 -21.82
N GLU A 43 20.17 -18.18 -22.63
CA GLU A 43 21.57 -18.52 -22.85
C GLU A 43 22.37 -18.50 -21.55
N LEU A 44 22.26 -17.41 -20.76
CA LEU A 44 22.92 -17.26 -19.46
C LEU A 44 22.56 -18.40 -18.51
N LEU A 45 21.27 -18.77 -18.42
CA LEU A 45 20.81 -19.87 -17.56
C LEU A 45 21.34 -21.22 -17.99
N ALA A 46 21.45 -21.46 -19.31
CA ALA A 46 22.04 -22.69 -19.87
C ALA A 46 23.53 -22.77 -19.55
N GLU A 47 24.30 -21.69 -19.72
CA GLU A 47 25.71 -21.61 -19.34
C GLU A 47 25.94 -21.86 -17.83
N GLN A 48 25.02 -21.39 -17.00
CA GLN A 48 25.09 -21.58 -15.56
C GLN A 48 24.59 -22.96 -15.10
N GLY A 49 24.16 -23.83 -16.00
CA GLY A 49 23.74 -25.18 -15.70
C GLY A 49 22.37 -25.29 -15.02
N PHE A 50 21.42 -24.38 -15.39
CA PHE A 50 20.03 -24.56 -15.03
C PHE A 50 19.38 -25.66 -15.83
N GLU A 51 18.52 -26.44 -15.20
CA GLU A 51 17.68 -27.45 -15.84
C GLU A 51 16.43 -26.79 -16.43
N PHE A 52 16.18 -27.00 -17.72
CA PHE A 52 15.01 -26.48 -18.42
C PHE A 52 13.88 -27.50 -18.42
N ILE A 53 12.70 -27.05 -17.99
CA ILE A 53 11.49 -27.87 -17.89
C ILE A 53 10.41 -27.22 -18.75
N SER A 54 9.84 -27.95 -19.71
CA SER A 54 8.73 -27.46 -20.53
C SER A 54 7.47 -27.28 -19.69
N ARG A 55 6.85 -26.08 -19.75
CA ARG A 55 5.59 -25.74 -19.10
C ARG A 55 4.67 -24.96 -20.04
N PRO A 56 3.34 -25.17 -19.96
CA PRO A 56 2.39 -24.42 -20.78
C PRO A 56 2.50 -22.89 -20.53
N TYR A 57 2.31 -22.10 -21.60
CA TYR A 57 2.28 -20.63 -21.56
C TYR A 57 3.59 -19.95 -21.15
N MET A 58 4.70 -20.67 -21.16
CA MET A 58 6.04 -20.16 -20.85
C MET A 58 6.95 -20.31 -22.06
N LEU A 59 7.74 -19.26 -22.36
CA LEU A 59 8.85 -19.36 -23.30
C LEU A 59 9.88 -20.37 -22.80
N PHE A 60 10.15 -20.33 -21.48
CA PHE A 60 10.90 -21.36 -20.78
C PHE A 60 10.67 -21.27 -19.27
N PHE A 61 10.92 -22.39 -18.61
CA PHE A 61 11.06 -22.49 -17.15
C PHE A 61 12.39 -23.17 -16.86
N ALA A 62 13.23 -22.55 -16.05
CA ALA A 62 14.55 -23.08 -15.68
C ALA A 62 14.68 -23.12 -14.15
N GLN A 63 15.35 -24.16 -13.64
CA GLN A 63 15.53 -24.37 -12.21
C GLN A 63 16.95 -24.82 -11.90
N LYS A 64 17.51 -24.28 -10.79
CA LYS A 64 18.77 -24.73 -10.22
C LYS A 64 18.67 -24.69 -8.69
N GLY A 65 18.77 -25.84 -8.03
CA GLY A 65 18.58 -25.94 -6.60
C GLY A 65 17.19 -25.43 -6.15
N LYS A 66 17.17 -24.35 -5.37
CA LYS A 66 15.93 -23.70 -4.87
C LYS A 66 15.56 -22.44 -5.62
N LEU A 67 16.31 -22.08 -6.67
CA LEU A 67 16.03 -20.95 -7.53
C LEU A 67 15.31 -21.40 -8.79
N SER A 68 14.18 -20.76 -9.11
CA SER A 68 13.44 -20.97 -10.35
C SER A 68 13.27 -19.68 -11.12
N VAL A 69 13.38 -19.77 -12.44
CA VAL A 69 13.23 -18.67 -13.39
C VAL A 69 12.20 -19.06 -14.44
N ALA A 70 11.05 -18.39 -14.45
CA ALA A 70 9.98 -18.57 -15.40
C ALA A 70 9.87 -17.38 -16.33
N VAL A 71 9.85 -17.56 -17.63
CA VAL A 71 9.58 -16.50 -18.61
C VAL A 71 8.31 -16.87 -19.39
N TYR A 72 7.30 -15.99 -19.28
CA TYR A 72 5.98 -16.18 -19.87
C TYR A 72 5.91 -15.64 -21.30
N GLU A 73 5.08 -16.27 -22.17
CA GLU A 73 4.93 -15.92 -23.58
C GLU A 73 4.27 -14.56 -23.82
N LYS A 74 3.22 -14.25 -23.04
CA LYS A 74 2.46 -13.00 -23.21
C LYS A 74 3.20 -11.81 -22.60
N GLY A 75 3.77 -10.96 -23.51
CA GLY A 75 4.57 -9.79 -23.15
C GLY A 75 5.72 -10.25 -22.27
N PRO A 76 6.86 -10.72 -22.84
CA PRO A 76 7.82 -11.51 -22.09
C PRO A 76 8.04 -10.97 -20.68
N LYS A 77 7.70 -11.79 -19.68
CA LYS A 77 7.74 -11.41 -18.28
C LYS A 77 8.48 -12.48 -17.51
N VAL A 78 9.58 -12.11 -16.89
CA VAL A 78 10.31 -13.03 -16.01
C VAL A 78 9.74 -13.00 -14.60
N VAL A 79 9.62 -14.18 -14.01
CA VAL A 79 9.35 -14.39 -12.57
C VAL A 79 10.47 -15.25 -12.01
N ILE A 80 11.20 -14.73 -11.03
CA ILE A 80 12.31 -15.40 -10.36
C ILE A 80 11.87 -15.66 -8.93
N GLN A 81 12.02 -16.91 -8.46
CA GLN A 81 11.59 -17.31 -7.14
C GLN A 81 12.60 -18.23 -6.46
N GLY A 82 12.79 -18.05 -5.17
CA GLY A 82 13.67 -18.85 -4.32
C GLY A 82 14.53 -18.02 -3.38
N LYS A 83 15.30 -18.67 -2.54
CA LYS A 83 16.16 -17.99 -1.54
C LYS A 83 17.28 -17.16 -2.16
N GLU A 84 17.70 -17.50 -3.39
CA GLU A 84 18.81 -16.88 -4.10
C GLU A 84 18.32 -15.82 -5.10
N THR A 85 17.02 -15.47 -5.07
CA THR A 85 16.41 -14.49 -5.99
C THR A 85 17.13 -13.15 -5.95
N GLU A 86 17.42 -12.64 -4.77
CA GLU A 86 18.06 -11.34 -4.59
C GLU A 86 19.47 -11.30 -5.22
N ASP A 87 20.29 -12.31 -4.93
CA ASP A 87 21.65 -12.42 -5.44
C ASP A 87 21.63 -12.61 -6.98
N PHE A 88 20.73 -13.45 -7.50
CA PHE A 88 20.60 -13.65 -8.93
C PHE A 88 20.17 -12.37 -9.66
N VAL A 89 19.22 -11.62 -9.11
CA VAL A 89 18.79 -10.34 -9.71
C VAL A 89 19.93 -9.33 -9.71
N LYS A 90 20.61 -9.13 -8.60
CA LYS A 90 21.70 -8.14 -8.47
C LYS A 90 22.92 -8.44 -9.32
N TYR A 91 23.33 -9.70 -9.38
CA TYR A 91 24.63 -10.07 -9.97
C TYR A 91 24.52 -10.69 -11.36
N GLU A 92 23.35 -11.17 -11.75
CA GLU A 92 23.15 -11.84 -13.02
C GLU A 92 22.15 -11.10 -13.93
N LEU A 93 20.88 -10.96 -13.48
CA LEU A 93 19.81 -10.41 -14.31
C LEU A 93 20.05 -8.94 -14.66
N GLU A 94 20.28 -8.10 -13.64
CA GLU A 94 20.42 -6.66 -13.85
C GLU A 94 21.65 -6.28 -14.65
N PRO A 95 22.88 -6.71 -14.31
CA PRO A 95 24.06 -6.30 -15.04
C PRO A 95 24.21 -6.93 -16.40
N LYS A 96 23.75 -8.18 -16.59
CA LYS A 96 24.00 -8.94 -17.83
C LYS A 96 22.85 -8.91 -18.82
N ILE A 97 21.60 -8.76 -18.34
CA ILE A 97 20.39 -8.89 -19.16
C ILE A 97 19.69 -7.55 -19.36
N THR A 98 19.32 -6.86 -18.26
CA THR A 98 18.53 -5.63 -18.37
C THR A 98 19.39 -4.37 -18.54
N GLY A 99 20.60 -4.37 -18.04
CA GLY A 99 21.48 -3.18 -17.99
C GLY A 99 20.97 -2.10 -17.00
N GLU A 100 19.92 -2.39 -16.25
CA GLU A 100 19.29 -1.46 -15.32
C GLU A 100 19.31 -2.06 -13.91
N ALA A 101 19.95 -1.38 -12.98
CA ALA A 101 19.95 -1.74 -11.57
C ALA A 101 18.65 -1.25 -10.90
N ARG A 102 17.81 -2.16 -10.43
CA ARG A 102 16.53 -1.85 -9.78
C ARG A 102 16.47 -2.35 -8.34
N LEU A 103 17.00 -3.52 -8.08
CA LEU A 103 16.98 -4.13 -6.76
C LEU A 103 18.12 -3.61 -5.88
N GLY A 104 17.78 -2.93 -4.78
CA GLY A 104 18.77 -2.34 -3.86
C GLY A 104 19.38 -1.02 -4.36
N TYR A 105 18.88 -0.47 -5.47
CA TYR A 105 19.29 0.82 -6.01
C TYR A 105 18.16 1.86 -5.97
N GLU A 106 17.11 1.59 -5.20
CA GLU A 106 15.95 2.48 -5.07
C GLU A 106 16.38 3.88 -4.64
N GLU A 107 17.40 3.99 -3.76
CA GLU A 107 17.95 5.27 -3.32
C GLU A 107 18.64 6.08 -4.43
N VAL A 108 19.21 5.39 -5.41
CA VAL A 108 19.87 6.03 -6.56
C VAL A 108 18.85 6.40 -7.63
N LEU A 109 17.87 5.52 -7.85
CA LEU A 109 16.85 5.69 -8.89
C LEU A 109 15.72 6.63 -8.46
N GLN A 110 15.40 6.66 -7.17
CA GLN A 110 14.31 7.46 -6.59
C GLN A 110 14.76 8.15 -5.29
N PRO A 111 15.79 9.01 -5.32
CA PRO A 111 16.36 9.62 -4.11
C PRO A 111 15.31 10.38 -3.29
N ALA A 112 14.38 11.03 -3.95
CA ALA A 112 13.29 11.77 -3.29
C ALA A 112 12.38 10.90 -2.40
N MET A 113 12.29 9.59 -2.65
CA MET A 113 11.52 8.65 -1.82
C MET A 113 12.12 8.48 -0.41
N PHE A 114 13.42 8.78 -0.25
CA PHE A 114 14.16 8.66 1.02
C PHE A 114 14.31 9.99 1.76
N GLU A 115 13.83 11.07 1.20
CA GLU A 115 13.78 12.37 1.85
C GLU A 115 12.51 12.48 2.72
N PRO A 116 12.53 13.30 3.80
CA PRO A 116 11.36 13.48 4.64
C PRO A 116 10.13 13.95 3.85
N HIS A 117 9.04 13.20 3.90
CA HIS A 117 7.76 13.58 3.30
C HIS A 117 6.58 12.77 3.83
N PHE A 118 5.37 13.25 3.55
CA PHE A 118 4.13 12.51 3.71
C PHE A 118 3.74 11.85 2.39
N GLY A 119 3.40 10.57 2.42
CA GLY A 119 2.67 9.90 1.35
C GLY A 119 1.19 9.82 1.70
N ILE A 120 0.30 10.19 0.77
CA ILE A 120 -1.15 10.19 0.99
C ILE A 120 -1.81 9.34 -0.09
N ASP A 121 -2.77 8.50 0.31
CA ASP A 121 -3.59 7.72 -0.62
C ASP A 121 -4.99 7.47 -0.04
N GLU A 122 -5.92 7.00 -0.88
CA GLU A 122 -7.30 6.73 -0.49
C GLU A 122 -7.76 5.31 -0.85
N SER A 123 -8.80 4.86 -0.15
CA SER A 123 -9.53 3.62 -0.46
C SER A 123 -11.04 3.84 -0.37
N GLY A 124 -11.80 3.05 -1.11
CA GLY A 124 -13.26 3.14 -1.12
C GLY A 124 -13.85 4.15 -2.10
N LYS A 125 -13.04 4.89 -2.87
CA LYS A 125 -13.50 5.87 -3.88
C LYS A 125 -14.37 5.25 -4.96
N GLY A 126 -14.01 4.05 -5.45
CA GLY A 126 -14.70 3.32 -6.50
C GLY A 126 -15.70 2.28 -5.99
N ASP A 127 -15.95 2.23 -4.69
CA ASP A 127 -16.80 1.21 -4.06
C ASP A 127 -18.14 1.79 -3.65
N PHE A 128 -19.23 1.11 -4.00
CA PHE A 128 -20.58 1.51 -3.61
C PHE A 128 -20.78 1.46 -2.10
N PHE A 129 -20.43 0.33 -1.48
CA PHE A 129 -20.48 0.16 -0.03
C PHE A 129 -19.26 0.74 0.68
N GLY A 130 -19.44 1.12 1.93
CA GLY A 130 -18.37 1.46 2.84
C GLY A 130 -17.93 2.93 2.78
N PRO A 131 -16.96 3.28 3.65
CA PRO A 131 -16.46 4.64 3.79
C PRO A 131 -15.60 5.07 2.60
N LEU A 132 -15.38 6.37 2.47
CA LEU A 132 -14.18 6.90 1.84
C LEU A 132 -13.10 7.02 2.91
N VAL A 133 -11.97 6.37 2.70
CA VAL A 133 -10.85 6.38 3.66
C VAL A 133 -9.66 7.05 3.01
N ILE A 134 -9.11 8.06 3.66
CA ILE A 134 -7.86 8.70 3.28
C ILE A 134 -6.84 8.41 4.38
N ALA A 135 -5.64 7.97 4.01
CA ALA A 135 -4.55 7.72 4.93
C ALA A 135 -3.30 8.50 4.52
N GLY A 136 -2.44 8.72 5.49
CA GLY A 136 -1.14 9.31 5.27
C GLY A 136 -0.08 8.68 6.16
N VAL A 137 1.14 8.64 5.64
CA VAL A 137 2.32 8.07 6.33
C VAL A 137 3.49 9.03 6.16
N PHE A 138 4.17 9.35 7.26
CA PHE A 138 5.46 10.03 7.22
C PHE A 138 6.58 9.03 6.98
N VAL A 139 7.51 9.37 6.11
CA VAL A 139 8.78 8.66 5.96
C VAL A 139 9.96 9.64 6.01
N ASP A 140 11.06 9.12 6.48
CA ASP A 140 12.43 9.58 6.27
C ASP A 140 13.24 8.42 5.67
N ARG A 141 14.54 8.61 5.49
CA ARG A 141 15.45 7.60 4.95
C ARG A 141 15.39 6.27 5.71
N SER A 142 15.33 6.31 7.03
CA SER A 142 15.37 5.11 7.87
C SER A 142 14.05 4.35 7.80
N ILE A 143 12.95 5.07 7.87
CA ILE A 143 11.59 4.51 7.76
C ILE A 143 11.35 3.95 6.35
N ALA A 144 11.74 4.69 5.30
CA ALA A 144 11.59 4.24 3.92
C ALA A 144 12.29 2.90 3.67
N ARG A 145 13.55 2.76 4.11
CA ARG A 145 14.29 1.48 4.04
C ARG A 145 13.56 0.36 4.78
N HIS A 146 13.13 0.64 6.00
CA HIS A 146 12.42 -0.36 6.80
C HIS A 146 11.11 -0.82 6.15
N LEU A 147 10.33 0.09 5.56
CA LEU A 147 9.10 -0.25 4.85
C LEU A 147 9.37 -1.08 3.59
N LEU A 148 10.44 -0.78 2.85
CA LEU A 148 10.89 -1.61 1.72
C LEU A 148 11.24 -3.03 2.18
N ASP A 149 11.99 -3.17 3.29
CA ASP A 149 12.36 -4.48 3.85
C ASP A 149 11.15 -5.29 4.33
N LEU A 150 10.10 -4.63 4.81
CA LEU A 150 8.81 -5.26 5.14
C LEU A 150 8.04 -5.74 3.91
N GLY A 151 8.47 -5.33 2.71
CA GLY A 151 7.77 -5.62 1.45
C GLY A 151 6.50 -4.79 1.26
N VAL A 152 6.48 -3.57 1.79
CA VAL A 152 5.43 -2.59 1.51
C VAL A 152 5.46 -2.25 0.03
N MET A 153 4.30 -2.27 -0.60
CA MET A 153 4.08 -1.95 -2.01
C MET A 153 2.64 -1.49 -2.21
N ASP A 154 2.31 -0.95 -3.38
CA ASP A 154 0.93 -0.57 -3.72
C ASP A 154 -0.07 -1.67 -3.33
N SER A 155 -1.08 -1.28 -2.55
CA SER A 155 -2.06 -2.22 -2.00
C SER A 155 -2.86 -2.98 -3.07
N LYS A 156 -3.03 -2.41 -4.28
CA LYS A 156 -3.71 -3.05 -5.41
C LYS A 156 -2.96 -4.28 -5.92
N ARG A 157 -1.65 -4.35 -5.70
CA ARG A 157 -0.79 -5.49 -6.04
C ARG A 157 -0.82 -6.61 -5.00
N ILE A 158 -1.42 -6.34 -3.83
CA ILE A 158 -1.55 -7.31 -2.74
C ILE A 158 -2.93 -7.98 -2.85
N SER A 159 -2.97 -9.24 -3.24
CA SER A 159 -4.21 -9.98 -3.47
C SER A 159 -4.95 -10.37 -2.18
N SER A 160 -4.23 -10.56 -1.08
CA SER A 160 -4.78 -11.05 0.19
C SER A 160 -5.09 -9.92 1.16
N ASP A 161 -6.35 -9.82 1.60
CA ASP A 161 -6.73 -8.89 2.65
C ASP A 161 -6.05 -9.23 3.99
N GLN A 162 -5.76 -10.51 4.27
CA GLN A 162 -4.98 -10.91 5.45
C GLN A 162 -3.56 -10.33 5.41
N ARG A 163 -2.92 -10.32 4.22
CA ARG A 163 -1.60 -9.71 4.05
C ARG A 163 -1.65 -8.19 4.23
N ILE A 164 -2.71 -7.53 3.77
CA ILE A 164 -2.96 -6.10 4.02
C ILE A 164 -3.01 -5.81 5.52
N MET A 165 -3.76 -6.62 6.31
CA MET A 165 -3.84 -6.46 7.77
C MET A 165 -2.46 -6.57 8.43
N GLN A 166 -1.68 -7.62 8.08
CA GLN A 166 -0.34 -7.83 8.62
C GLN A 166 0.61 -6.68 8.31
N LEU A 167 0.59 -6.19 7.06
CA LEU A 167 1.43 -5.05 6.66
C LEU A 167 1.01 -3.76 7.36
N ALA A 168 -0.29 -3.51 7.49
CA ALA A 168 -0.79 -2.34 8.20
C ALA A 168 -0.35 -2.33 9.68
N ASP A 169 -0.39 -3.49 10.35
CA ASP A 169 0.10 -3.62 11.72
C ASP A 169 1.61 -3.40 11.80
N SER A 170 2.39 -3.96 10.84
CA SER A 170 3.84 -3.74 10.74
C SER A 170 4.20 -2.28 10.49
N ILE A 171 3.46 -1.59 9.59
CA ILE A 171 3.64 -0.17 9.33
C ILE A 171 3.44 0.62 10.64
N ARG A 172 2.32 0.41 11.35
CA ARG A 172 2.04 1.15 12.60
C ARG A 172 3.06 0.89 13.71
N SER A 173 3.68 -0.28 13.73
CA SER A 173 4.71 -0.63 14.71
C SER A 173 6.13 -0.24 14.31
N THR A 174 6.32 0.37 13.13
CA THR A 174 7.62 0.85 12.68
C THR A 174 8.12 1.99 13.59
N PRO A 175 9.33 1.89 14.15
CA PRO A 175 9.87 2.94 15.01
C PRO A 175 9.96 4.30 14.30
N GLY A 176 9.49 5.34 14.95
CA GLY A 176 9.53 6.71 14.43
C GLY A 176 8.49 7.04 13.37
N ILE A 177 7.63 6.10 12.97
CA ILE A 177 6.58 6.38 12.01
C ILE A 177 5.51 7.31 12.60
N SER A 178 4.99 8.22 11.77
CA SER A 178 3.74 8.93 12.03
C SER A 178 2.76 8.55 10.93
N SER A 179 1.53 8.22 11.31
CA SER A 179 0.49 7.88 10.34
C SER A 179 -0.87 8.37 10.80
N ASN A 180 -1.69 8.81 9.85
CA ASN A 180 -3.04 9.27 10.13
C ASN A 180 -4.04 8.64 9.17
N VAL A 181 -5.23 8.32 9.66
CA VAL A 181 -6.31 7.72 8.85
C VAL A 181 -7.62 8.43 9.15
N VAL A 182 -8.17 9.09 8.15
CA VAL A 182 -9.49 9.72 8.16
C VAL A 182 -10.46 8.82 7.41
N ALA A 183 -11.47 8.31 8.12
CA ALA A 183 -12.53 7.48 7.54
C ALA A 183 -13.86 8.25 7.56
N ILE A 184 -14.37 8.55 6.38
CA ILE A 184 -15.66 9.23 6.17
C ILE A 184 -16.71 8.16 5.93
N GLY A 185 -17.50 7.82 6.96
CA GLY A 185 -18.57 6.83 6.86
C GLY A 185 -19.65 7.22 5.85
N PRO A 186 -20.44 6.25 5.33
CA PRO A 186 -21.40 6.50 4.25
C PRO A 186 -22.38 7.63 4.53
N GLU A 187 -22.96 7.74 5.70
CA GLU A 187 -23.88 8.83 6.07
C GLU A 187 -23.18 10.18 5.94
N LYS A 188 -22.02 10.32 6.58
CA LYS A 188 -21.24 11.57 6.51
C LYS A 188 -20.71 11.85 5.11
N TYR A 189 -20.36 10.79 4.37
CA TYR A 189 -19.99 10.91 2.96
C TYR A 189 -21.12 11.51 2.13
N ASN A 190 -22.36 11.00 2.28
CA ASN A 190 -23.51 11.46 1.52
C ASN A 190 -23.84 12.94 1.83
N GLU A 191 -23.77 13.37 3.11
CA GLU A 191 -23.91 14.76 3.50
C GLU A 191 -22.83 15.66 2.86
N LEU A 192 -21.57 15.25 2.97
CA LEU A 192 -20.45 16.04 2.44
C LEU A 192 -20.48 16.07 0.91
N TYR A 193 -20.84 14.95 0.26
CA TYR A 193 -20.95 14.91 -1.19
C TYR A 193 -22.05 15.84 -1.69
N ALA A 194 -23.20 15.90 -1.01
CA ALA A 194 -24.28 16.86 -1.34
C ALA A 194 -23.80 18.32 -1.18
N ARG A 195 -22.95 18.59 -0.17
CA ARG A 195 -22.41 19.94 0.09
C ARG A 195 -21.33 20.36 -0.91
N PHE A 196 -20.40 19.45 -1.23
CA PHE A 196 -19.31 19.71 -2.17
C PHE A 196 -19.75 19.60 -3.64
N ALA A 197 -20.79 18.80 -3.92
CA ALA A 197 -21.31 18.48 -5.26
C ALA A 197 -20.26 17.92 -6.23
N ASN A 198 -19.04 17.64 -5.73
CA ASN A 198 -17.88 17.20 -6.52
C ASN A 198 -16.99 16.28 -5.67
N LEU A 199 -16.72 15.09 -6.19
CA LEU A 199 -15.86 14.10 -5.52
C LEU A 199 -14.42 14.59 -5.34
N ASN A 200 -13.89 15.35 -6.30
CA ASN A 200 -12.51 15.83 -6.22
C ASN A 200 -12.34 16.86 -5.08
N ASP A 201 -13.34 17.70 -4.84
CA ASP A 201 -13.31 18.66 -3.73
C ASP A 201 -13.42 17.95 -2.37
N LEU A 202 -14.24 16.89 -2.28
CA LEU A 202 -14.34 16.05 -1.09
C LEU A 202 -13.01 15.31 -0.82
N LEU A 203 -12.37 14.77 -1.87
CA LEU A 203 -11.04 14.14 -1.76
C LEU A 203 -10.01 15.17 -1.31
N GLY A 204 -9.97 16.34 -1.96
CA GLY A 204 -9.05 17.41 -1.59
C GLY A 204 -9.17 17.83 -0.13
N TRP A 205 -10.42 17.93 0.38
CA TRP A 205 -10.67 18.19 1.79
C TRP A 205 -10.15 17.06 2.68
N GLY A 206 -10.38 15.79 2.30
CA GLY A 206 -9.91 14.63 3.06
C GLY A 206 -8.39 14.53 3.10
N HIS A 207 -7.72 14.74 1.96
CA HIS A 207 -6.26 14.78 1.89
C HIS A 207 -5.69 15.91 2.76
N ALA A 208 -6.27 17.11 2.68
CA ALA A 208 -5.88 18.24 3.52
C ALA A 208 -6.00 17.92 5.02
N ARG A 209 -7.09 17.25 5.45
CA ARG A 209 -7.26 16.84 6.86
C ARG A 209 -6.17 15.87 7.32
N VAL A 210 -5.80 14.89 6.49
CA VAL A 210 -4.72 13.95 6.82
C VAL A 210 -3.38 14.68 6.91
N ILE A 211 -3.08 15.57 5.97
CA ILE A 211 -1.85 16.39 5.97
C ILE A 211 -1.77 17.25 7.24
N GLU A 212 -2.86 17.97 7.59
CA GLU A 212 -2.92 18.81 8.78
C GLU A 212 -2.70 18.01 10.08
N ASN A 213 -3.32 16.81 10.17
CA ASN A 213 -3.14 15.94 11.32
C ASN A 213 -1.68 15.45 11.43
N LEU A 214 -1.06 15.09 10.33
CA LEU A 214 0.36 14.68 10.31
C LEU A 214 1.31 15.84 10.63
N LEU A 215 1.01 17.05 10.18
CA LEU A 215 1.77 18.26 10.54
C LEU A 215 1.70 18.56 12.04
N GLY A 216 0.62 18.16 12.72
CA GLY A 216 0.55 18.23 14.18
C GLY A 216 1.61 17.40 14.90
N GLU A 217 2.04 16.28 14.29
CA GLU A 217 3.08 15.38 14.81
C GLU A 217 4.48 15.68 14.21
N ARG A 218 4.51 16.16 12.97
CA ARG A 218 5.73 16.43 12.18
C ARG A 218 5.66 17.83 11.53
N PRO A 219 5.74 18.90 12.32
CA PRO A 219 5.52 20.27 11.84
C PRO A 219 6.56 20.74 10.80
N ASP A 220 7.74 20.13 10.79
CA ASP A 220 8.84 20.48 9.89
C ASP A 220 8.86 19.65 8.61
N CYS A 221 7.86 18.78 8.36
CA CYS A 221 7.81 18.00 7.14
C CYS A 221 7.64 18.90 5.91
N PRO A 222 8.55 18.87 4.91
CA PRO A 222 8.59 19.87 3.85
C PRO A 222 7.54 19.65 2.76
N ARG A 223 7.10 18.41 2.54
CA ARG A 223 6.22 18.08 1.40
C ARG A 223 5.28 16.90 1.67
N ALA A 224 4.19 16.88 0.92
CA ALA A 224 3.24 15.77 0.85
C ALA A 224 3.08 15.33 -0.60
N LEU A 225 3.12 14.02 -0.85
CA LEU A 225 2.96 13.39 -2.16
C LEU A 225 1.70 12.53 -2.18
N SER A 226 0.87 12.67 -3.21
CA SER A 226 -0.27 11.78 -3.45
C SER A 226 -0.38 11.35 -4.91
N ASP A 227 -1.19 10.31 -5.18
CA ASP A 227 -1.59 10.01 -6.55
C ASP A 227 -2.45 11.14 -7.12
N LYS A 228 -2.35 11.36 -8.45
CA LYS A 228 -3.04 12.47 -9.11
C LYS A 228 -4.52 12.14 -9.30
N PHE A 229 -5.38 12.79 -8.54
CA PHE A 229 -6.84 12.68 -8.68
C PHE A 229 -7.50 13.96 -9.22
N ALA A 230 -6.82 15.13 -9.06
CA ALA A 230 -7.32 16.42 -9.49
C ALA A 230 -6.15 17.40 -9.74
N ASN A 231 -6.46 18.70 -9.91
CA ASN A 231 -5.43 19.73 -9.89
C ASN A 231 -4.94 19.93 -8.43
N GLU A 232 -3.63 20.08 -8.23
CA GLU A 232 -2.99 20.30 -6.91
C GLU A 232 -3.63 21.43 -6.10
N ARG A 233 -4.12 22.48 -6.79
CA ARG A 233 -4.84 23.59 -6.16
C ARG A 233 -6.09 23.18 -5.38
N VAL A 234 -6.66 22.00 -5.66
CA VAL A 234 -7.84 21.49 -4.94
C VAL A 234 -7.45 21.14 -3.50
N VAL A 235 -6.31 20.44 -3.31
CA VAL A 235 -5.79 20.13 -1.98
C VAL A 235 -5.28 21.40 -1.29
N GLN A 236 -4.50 22.23 -2.00
CA GLN A 236 -3.96 23.49 -1.43
C GLN A 236 -5.03 24.42 -0.91
N ARG A 237 -6.16 24.58 -1.63
CA ARG A 237 -7.29 25.40 -1.16
C ARG A 237 -7.98 24.84 0.08
N ALA A 238 -7.91 23.54 0.31
CA ALA A 238 -8.53 22.90 1.45
C ALA A 238 -7.64 22.90 2.70
N LEU A 239 -6.33 23.19 2.56
CA LEU A 239 -5.39 23.29 3.67
C LEU A 239 -5.67 24.54 4.52
N LEU A 240 -5.55 24.39 5.84
CA LEU A 240 -5.59 25.47 6.80
C LEU A 240 -4.21 26.13 6.94
N SER A 241 -4.09 27.09 7.86
CA SER A 241 -2.86 27.87 8.06
C SER A 241 -1.61 27.04 8.34
N ALA A 242 -1.73 25.92 9.06
CA ALA A 242 -0.60 25.02 9.34
C ALA A 242 -0.10 24.33 8.08
N GLY A 243 -1.03 23.89 7.20
CA GLY A 243 -0.70 23.22 5.95
C GLY A 243 -0.32 24.18 4.80
N SER A 244 -0.51 25.48 4.96
CA SER A 244 -0.26 26.45 3.88
C SER A 244 1.21 26.53 3.43
N LYS A 245 2.14 26.08 4.27
CA LYS A 245 3.59 26.11 4.01
C LYS A 245 4.13 24.82 3.41
N ILE A 246 3.38 23.71 3.49
CA ILE A 246 3.83 22.43 2.94
C ILE A 246 3.70 22.42 1.41
N ILE A 247 4.68 21.84 0.73
CA ILE A 247 4.61 21.62 -0.72
C ILE A 247 3.75 20.39 -0.97
N VAL A 248 2.62 20.56 -1.68
CA VAL A 248 1.76 19.44 -2.08
C VAL A 248 2.08 19.08 -3.52
N GLU A 249 2.48 17.84 -3.72
CA GLU A 249 2.78 17.24 -5.02
C GLU A 249 1.74 16.16 -5.37
N GLN A 250 1.27 16.17 -6.61
CA GLN A 250 0.44 15.10 -7.17
C GLN A 250 1.13 14.52 -8.40
N ARG A 251 1.41 13.23 -8.36
CA ARG A 251 2.12 12.53 -9.43
C ARG A 251 1.32 11.31 -9.88
N THR A 252 1.24 11.10 -11.19
CA THR A 252 0.69 9.84 -11.73
C THR A 252 1.56 8.67 -11.30
N LYS A 253 0.95 7.58 -10.87
CA LYS A 253 1.63 6.39 -10.34
C LYS A 253 2.47 6.70 -9.09
N ALA A 254 1.98 7.61 -8.24
CA ALA A 254 2.64 7.94 -6.98
C ALA A 254 2.71 6.74 -6.02
N GLU A 255 1.91 5.71 -6.24
CA GLU A 255 1.97 4.43 -5.52
C GLU A 255 3.30 3.67 -5.65
N SER A 256 4.19 4.12 -6.55
CA SER A 256 5.58 3.67 -6.62
C SER A 256 6.45 4.22 -5.48
N ASP A 257 6.01 5.29 -4.84
CA ASP A 257 6.64 5.86 -3.64
C ASP A 257 6.23 5.06 -2.40
N ILE A 258 7.20 4.80 -1.51
CA ILE A 258 7.00 3.91 -0.37
C ILE A 258 6.06 4.49 0.69
N ALA A 259 6.04 5.82 0.86
CA ALA A 259 5.13 6.48 1.78
C ALA A 259 3.69 6.41 1.27
N VAL A 260 3.47 6.66 -0.03
CA VAL A 260 2.16 6.52 -0.69
C VAL A 260 1.69 5.07 -0.66
N ALA A 261 2.57 4.10 -0.94
CA ALA A 261 2.26 2.68 -0.81
C ALA A 261 1.87 2.28 0.62
N GLY A 262 2.56 2.81 1.63
CA GLY A 262 2.21 2.62 3.03
C GLY A 262 0.83 3.20 3.37
N ALA A 263 0.54 4.41 2.89
CA ALA A 263 -0.77 5.04 3.04
C ALA A 263 -1.89 4.22 2.36
N SER A 264 -1.65 3.73 1.14
CA SER A 264 -2.56 2.83 0.40
C SER A 264 -2.96 1.60 1.23
N ILE A 265 -1.98 0.95 1.87
CA ILE A 265 -2.20 -0.21 2.74
C ILE A 265 -3.07 0.16 3.95
N LEU A 266 -2.76 1.28 4.63
CA LEU A 266 -3.53 1.72 5.80
C LEU A 266 -4.96 2.11 5.44
N ALA A 267 -5.16 2.79 4.31
CA ALA A 267 -6.48 3.16 3.81
C ALA A 267 -7.31 1.91 3.47
N ARG A 268 -6.72 0.95 2.75
CA ARG A 268 -7.39 -0.30 2.37
C ARG A 268 -7.70 -1.17 3.58
N GLU A 269 -6.80 -1.29 4.53
CA GLU A 269 -7.03 -2.03 5.78
C GLU A 269 -8.26 -1.47 6.52
N LYS A 270 -8.33 -0.16 6.72
CA LYS A 270 -9.45 0.49 7.39
C LYS A 270 -10.77 0.28 6.66
N PHE A 271 -10.73 0.36 5.33
CA PHE A 271 -11.89 0.12 4.45
C PHE A 271 -12.40 -1.31 4.57
N VAL A 272 -11.50 -2.30 4.44
CA VAL A 272 -11.86 -3.74 4.51
C VAL A 272 -12.40 -4.12 5.88
N ARG A 273 -11.75 -3.66 6.97
CA ARG A 273 -12.27 -3.89 8.33
C ARG A 273 -13.65 -3.30 8.55
N TRP A 274 -13.93 -2.15 7.93
CA TRP A 274 -15.26 -1.55 8.02
C TRP A 274 -16.31 -2.42 7.32
N LEU A 275 -16.03 -2.88 6.09
CA LEU A 275 -16.94 -3.75 5.35
C LEU A 275 -17.22 -5.06 6.09
N ASP A 276 -16.18 -5.72 6.63
CA ASP A 276 -16.32 -6.97 7.38
C ASP A 276 -17.17 -6.76 8.65
N ARG A 277 -16.84 -5.76 9.46
CA ARG A 277 -17.61 -5.44 10.67
C ARG A 277 -19.07 -5.13 10.35
N LYS A 278 -19.31 -4.25 9.37
CA LYS A 278 -20.67 -3.82 9.03
C LYS A 278 -21.47 -4.93 8.37
N GLY A 279 -20.82 -5.76 7.57
CA GLY A 279 -21.45 -6.96 6.98
C GLY A 279 -21.90 -7.95 8.06
N LYS A 280 -21.06 -8.19 9.10
CA LYS A 280 -21.42 -9.01 10.27
C LYS A 280 -22.59 -8.43 11.07
N GLU A 281 -22.58 -7.12 11.31
CA GLU A 281 -23.69 -6.43 12.00
C GLU A 281 -25.03 -6.58 11.26
N LEU A 282 -25.02 -6.56 9.92
CA LEU A 282 -26.22 -6.68 9.10
C LEU A 282 -26.62 -8.13 8.78
N GLY A 283 -25.71 -9.09 8.98
CA GLY A 283 -25.89 -10.46 8.48
C GLY A 283 -25.95 -10.52 6.94
N ILE A 284 -25.28 -9.59 6.26
CA ILE A 284 -25.29 -9.44 4.79
C ILE A 284 -23.84 -9.14 4.34
N ALA A 285 -23.35 -9.85 3.32
CA ALA A 285 -22.05 -9.56 2.73
C ALA A 285 -22.07 -8.20 2.02
N LEU A 286 -21.04 -7.38 2.25
CA LEU A 286 -20.84 -6.09 1.58
C LEU A 286 -19.64 -6.19 0.60
N PRO A 287 -19.86 -6.64 -0.65
CA PRO A 287 -18.79 -6.79 -1.62
C PRO A 287 -18.21 -5.44 -2.05
N LYS A 288 -16.93 -5.44 -2.48
CA LYS A 288 -16.23 -4.29 -3.05
C LYS A 288 -16.71 -3.98 -4.47
N GLY A 289 -16.51 -2.75 -4.90
CA GLY A 289 -16.80 -2.28 -6.25
C GLY A 289 -18.29 -1.99 -6.50
N VAL A 290 -18.75 -2.31 -7.73
CA VAL A 290 -20.11 -2.02 -8.23
C VAL A 290 -20.71 -3.20 -9.01
N SER A 291 -20.28 -4.41 -8.73
CA SER A 291 -20.63 -5.64 -9.43
C SER A 291 -22.10 -6.08 -9.21
N ALA A 292 -22.52 -7.13 -9.91
CA ALA A 292 -23.81 -7.76 -9.69
C ALA A 292 -24.01 -8.23 -8.23
N ALA A 293 -22.94 -8.73 -7.58
CA ALA A 293 -22.98 -9.12 -6.18
C ALA A 293 -23.25 -7.92 -5.26
N VAL A 294 -22.70 -6.74 -5.57
CA VAL A 294 -22.99 -5.49 -4.84
C VAL A 294 -24.47 -5.12 -4.95
N LYS A 295 -25.02 -5.19 -6.16
CA LYS A 295 -26.45 -4.91 -6.41
C LYS A 295 -27.37 -5.90 -5.67
N ALA A 296 -26.99 -7.19 -5.64
CA ALA A 296 -27.74 -8.21 -4.88
C ALA A 296 -27.73 -7.91 -3.38
N GLY A 297 -26.56 -7.62 -2.79
CA GLY A 297 -26.45 -7.23 -1.39
C GLY A 297 -27.26 -5.96 -1.06
N ALA A 298 -27.25 -4.96 -1.96
CA ALA A 298 -28.03 -3.75 -1.78
C ALA A 298 -29.56 -4.03 -1.77
N ARG A 299 -30.05 -4.86 -2.70
CA ARG A 299 -31.47 -5.28 -2.72
C ARG A 299 -31.85 -6.06 -1.46
N GLU A 300 -30.95 -6.92 -0.96
CA GLU A 300 -31.17 -7.65 0.29
C GLU A 300 -31.31 -6.70 1.49
N ILE A 301 -30.48 -5.64 1.56
CA ILE A 301 -30.60 -4.61 2.59
C ILE A 301 -31.94 -3.89 2.48
N ILE A 302 -32.34 -3.48 1.27
CA ILE A 302 -33.62 -2.83 1.02
C ILE A 302 -34.79 -3.72 1.47
N ALA A 303 -34.77 -5.00 1.11
CA ALA A 303 -35.81 -5.96 1.47
C ALA A 303 -35.95 -6.17 2.98
N LYS A 304 -34.84 -6.16 3.71
CA LYS A 304 -34.83 -6.39 5.16
C LYS A 304 -35.08 -5.13 6.00
N GLN A 305 -34.61 -3.96 5.54
CA GLN A 305 -34.52 -2.74 6.37
C GLN A 305 -35.04 -1.47 5.69
N GLY A 306 -35.59 -1.57 4.46
CA GLY A 306 -36.05 -0.44 3.67
C GLY A 306 -34.92 0.30 2.93
N ALA A 307 -35.28 1.12 1.94
CA ALA A 307 -34.34 1.82 1.07
C ALA A 307 -33.46 2.83 1.82
N GLU A 308 -33.97 3.46 2.87
CA GLU A 308 -33.21 4.42 3.69
C GLU A 308 -31.99 3.78 4.38
N ALA A 309 -32.03 2.47 4.66
CA ALA A 309 -30.91 1.77 5.27
C ALA A 309 -29.65 1.80 4.40
N LEU A 310 -29.78 1.95 3.08
CA LEU A 310 -28.62 2.10 2.18
C LEU A 310 -27.79 3.34 2.50
N THR A 311 -28.39 4.43 2.95
CA THR A 311 -27.64 5.66 3.26
C THR A 311 -26.60 5.45 4.35
N ARG A 312 -26.82 4.46 5.25
CA ARG A 312 -25.90 4.11 6.35
C ARG A 312 -24.74 3.22 5.93
N VAL A 313 -24.80 2.64 4.72
CA VAL A 313 -23.83 1.65 4.26
C VAL A 313 -23.27 1.91 2.87
N ALA A 314 -23.89 2.80 2.10
CA ALA A 314 -23.57 3.02 0.70
C ALA A 314 -23.45 4.51 0.33
N LYS A 315 -22.68 4.77 -0.73
CA LYS A 315 -22.49 6.11 -1.32
C LYS A 315 -23.60 6.34 -2.37
N MET A 316 -24.58 7.16 -2.04
CA MET A 316 -25.82 7.31 -2.79
C MET A 316 -25.69 8.01 -4.15
N HIS A 317 -24.57 8.64 -4.44
CA HIS A 317 -24.29 9.25 -5.76
C HIS A 317 -23.96 8.23 -6.86
N PHE A 318 -23.67 6.97 -6.51
CA PHE A 318 -23.41 5.92 -7.49
C PHE A 318 -24.72 5.56 -8.26
N ARG A 319 -24.59 5.32 -9.56
CA ARG A 319 -25.73 4.82 -10.39
C ARG A 319 -26.36 3.57 -9.80
N THR A 320 -25.57 2.75 -9.13
CA THR A 320 -26.03 1.55 -8.42
C THR A 320 -27.16 1.87 -7.45
N ALA A 321 -27.17 3.02 -6.77
CA ALA A 321 -28.24 3.40 -5.86
C ALA A 321 -29.57 3.54 -6.61
N ALA A 322 -29.59 4.28 -7.71
CA ALA A 322 -30.80 4.45 -8.54
C ALA A 322 -31.28 3.11 -9.13
N GLU A 323 -30.35 2.25 -9.59
CA GLU A 323 -30.67 0.96 -10.20
C GLU A 323 -31.27 -0.06 -9.20
N VAL A 324 -30.92 0.01 -7.91
CA VAL A 324 -31.45 -0.92 -6.90
C VAL A 324 -32.71 -0.39 -6.22
N ILE A 325 -32.90 0.93 -6.18
CA ILE A 325 -34.09 1.56 -5.60
C ILE A 325 -35.21 1.65 -6.65
N GLY A 326 -34.92 2.01 -7.90
CA GLY A 326 -35.91 2.18 -8.97
C GLY A 326 -36.33 0.88 -9.66
N GLY A 327 -35.68 -0.23 -9.40
CA GLY A 327 -35.99 -1.55 -9.97
C GLY A 327 -36.86 -2.42 -9.06
N THR A 328 -37.54 -1.82 -8.08
CA THR A 328 -38.64 -2.45 -7.32
C THR A 328 -40.01 -1.93 -7.88
#